data_98c7b7ba519e753ad62df16dd3444faa
#
_entry.id   98c7b7ba519e753ad62df16dd3444faa
#
_cell.length_a   1.000
_cell.length_b   1.000
_cell.length_c   1.000
_cell.angle_alpha   90.00
_cell.angle_beta   90.00
_cell.angle_gamma   90.00
#
_symmetry.space_group_name_H-M   'P 1'
#
loop_
_entity.id
_entity.type
_entity.pdbx_description
1 polymer ?
#
loop_
_entity_poly.entity_id
_entity_poly.type
_entity_poly.pdbx_seq_one_letter_code
_entity_poly.pdbx_strand_id
1 'polypeptide(L)'
;MINTGARPSEIAGLLPEHIRLEASVPHISIEPVGRQLKNPQSKRVIPLTGISLKAFQDCPNGFPTYCAKDTASATINKFMRENGLMESDQHVLYSLRHAFEDRMIAAEFDDRMRRQLFGHKLNREKYGKGPSLELMHEKLEAIAI
;
A
#
# COMPACT_ATOMS: atom_id res chain seq x y z
N MET A 1 3.97 1.48 -2.39
CA MET A 1 4.22 1.37 -0.94
C MET A 1 4.24 2.73 -0.25
N ILE A 2 4.85 3.73 -0.84
CA ILE A 2 5.09 5.04 -0.23
C ILE A 2 3.79 5.79 0.18
N ASN A 3 2.70 5.68 -0.60
CA ASN A 3 1.39 6.26 -0.27
C ASN A 3 0.29 5.21 -0.03
N THR A 4 0.62 3.94 0.02
CA THR A 4 -0.37 2.86 0.21
C THR A 4 -0.14 2.04 1.47
N GLY A 5 1.07 2.06 2.00
CA GLY A 5 1.48 1.18 3.09
C GLY A 5 1.34 -0.32 2.77
N ALA A 6 1.03 -0.71 1.54
CA ALA A 6 0.91 -2.11 1.16
C ALA A 6 2.26 -2.84 1.22
N ARG A 7 2.23 -4.15 1.45
CA ARG A 7 3.44 -4.99 1.44
C ARG A 7 3.95 -5.19 0.00
N PRO A 8 5.26 -5.40 -0.21
CA PRO A 8 5.79 -5.67 -1.55
C PRO A 8 5.06 -6.80 -2.27
N SER A 9 4.82 -7.92 -1.58
CA SER A 9 4.08 -9.06 -2.13
C SER A 9 2.61 -8.76 -2.43
N GLU A 10 1.99 -7.84 -1.68
CA GLU A 10 0.62 -7.41 -1.95
C GLU A 10 0.55 -6.61 -3.25
N ILE A 11 1.50 -5.70 -3.48
CA ILE A 11 1.58 -4.89 -4.71
C ILE A 11 1.95 -5.78 -5.91
N ALA A 12 2.99 -6.60 -5.78
CA ALA A 12 3.45 -7.46 -6.86
C ALA A 12 2.39 -8.48 -7.30
N GLY A 13 1.56 -8.96 -6.37
CA GLY A 13 0.51 -9.93 -6.66
C GLY A 13 -0.85 -9.32 -6.99
N LEU A 14 -0.94 -8.04 -7.32
CA LEU A 14 -2.19 -7.46 -7.83
C LEU A 14 -2.49 -7.97 -9.23
N LEU A 15 -3.74 -8.33 -9.46
CA LEU A 15 -4.27 -8.63 -10.78
C LEU A 15 -4.94 -7.38 -11.36
N PRO A 16 -5.06 -7.24 -12.70
CA PRO A 16 -5.67 -6.07 -13.33
C PRO A 16 -7.07 -5.74 -12.78
N GLU A 17 -7.88 -6.76 -12.52
CA GLU A 17 -9.22 -6.60 -11.93
C GLU A 17 -9.25 -6.03 -10.52
N HIS A 18 -8.10 -6.01 -9.83
CA HIS A 18 -7.96 -5.41 -8.50
C HIS A 18 -7.54 -3.93 -8.54
N ILE A 19 -7.29 -3.39 -9.73
CA ILE A 19 -6.83 -2.02 -9.95
C ILE A 19 -7.98 -1.24 -10.58
N ARG A 20 -8.51 -0.24 -9.87
CA ARG A 20 -9.69 0.54 -10.26
C ARG A 20 -9.31 2.00 -10.44
N LEU A 21 -8.70 2.33 -11.58
CA LEU A 21 -8.23 3.70 -11.87
C LEU A 21 -9.37 4.63 -12.30
N GLU A 22 -10.41 4.09 -12.97
CA GLU A 22 -11.56 4.83 -13.50
C GLU A 22 -12.70 4.97 -12.46
N ALA A 23 -12.53 4.49 -11.24
CA ALA A 23 -13.52 4.69 -10.19
C ALA A 23 -13.53 6.14 -9.70
N SER A 24 -14.64 6.60 -9.10
CA SER A 24 -14.75 7.93 -8.48
C SER A 24 -13.63 8.23 -7.49
N VAL A 25 -13.16 7.21 -6.79
CA VAL A 25 -11.91 7.21 -6.01
C VAL A 25 -11.01 6.12 -6.61
N PRO A 26 -9.91 6.46 -7.29
CA PRO A 26 -8.94 5.48 -7.75
C PRO A 26 -8.39 4.65 -6.59
N HIS A 27 -8.39 3.32 -6.72
CA HIS A 27 -8.00 2.44 -5.62
C HIS A 27 -7.49 1.08 -6.09
N ILE A 28 -6.84 0.37 -5.18
CA ILE A 28 -6.49 -1.05 -5.32
C ILE A 28 -7.23 -1.89 -4.27
N SER A 29 -7.55 -3.12 -4.64
CA SER A 29 -8.15 -4.12 -3.75
C SER A 29 -7.14 -5.23 -3.43
N ILE A 30 -6.79 -5.39 -2.17
CA ILE A 30 -5.96 -6.51 -1.72
C ILE A 30 -6.88 -7.70 -1.45
N GLU A 31 -6.83 -8.70 -2.32
CA GLU A 31 -7.71 -9.88 -2.30
C GLU A 31 -6.90 -11.18 -2.24
N PRO A 32 -7.45 -12.28 -1.67
CA PRO A 32 -6.79 -13.59 -1.60
C PRO A 32 -6.93 -14.40 -2.90
N VAL A 33 -7.07 -13.76 -4.05
CA VAL A 33 -7.25 -14.43 -5.34
C VAL A 33 -5.88 -14.83 -5.90
N GLY A 34 -5.71 -16.11 -6.18
CA GLY A 34 -4.46 -16.66 -6.70
C GLY A 34 -3.26 -16.62 -5.74
N ARG A 35 -3.48 -16.22 -4.48
CA ARG A 35 -2.43 -16.11 -3.46
C ARG A 35 -2.99 -16.25 -2.05
N GLN A 36 -2.09 -16.59 -1.12
CA GLN A 36 -2.42 -16.60 0.31
C GLN A 36 -2.05 -15.23 0.92
N LEU A 37 -2.99 -14.59 1.60
CA LEU A 37 -2.72 -13.38 2.37
C LEU A 37 -2.12 -13.74 3.73
N LYS A 38 -1.28 -12.85 4.28
CA LYS A 38 -0.62 -13.06 5.58
C LYS A 38 -1.62 -13.32 6.72
N ASN A 39 -2.78 -12.67 6.66
CA ASN A 39 -3.88 -12.82 7.61
C ASN A 39 -5.20 -12.36 6.96
N PRO A 40 -6.38 -12.72 7.50
CA PRO A 40 -7.68 -12.32 6.98
C PRO A 40 -7.87 -10.80 6.89
N GLN A 41 -7.26 -10.04 7.80
CA GLN A 41 -7.35 -8.57 7.84
C GLN A 41 -6.55 -7.90 6.72
N SER A 42 -5.70 -8.65 6.02
CA SER A 42 -4.98 -8.14 4.84
C SER A 42 -5.92 -7.80 3.68
N LYS A 43 -7.10 -8.43 3.60
CA LYS A 43 -8.14 -8.08 2.62
C LYS A 43 -8.65 -6.66 2.90
N ARG A 44 -8.47 -5.76 1.95
CA ARG A 44 -8.83 -4.35 2.09
C ARG A 44 -8.77 -3.60 0.78
N VAL A 45 -9.41 -2.44 0.75
CA VAL A 45 -9.31 -1.46 -0.34
C VAL A 45 -8.42 -0.31 0.12
N ILE A 46 -7.54 0.16 -0.75
CA ILE A 46 -6.60 1.25 -0.47
C ILE A 46 -6.75 2.30 -1.57
N PRO A 47 -7.11 3.55 -1.26
CA PRO A 47 -7.10 4.63 -2.22
C PRO A 47 -5.69 4.85 -2.80
N LEU A 48 -5.62 5.27 -4.04
CA LEU A 48 -4.37 5.63 -4.71
C LEU A 48 -4.25 7.15 -4.77
N THR A 49 -3.12 7.67 -4.30
CA THR A 49 -2.82 9.11 -4.23
C THR A 49 -1.38 9.38 -4.67
N GLY A 50 -1.09 10.60 -5.09
CA GLY A 50 0.25 11.08 -5.44
C GLY A 50 1.02 10.14 -6.37
N ILE A 51 2.29 9.91 -6.07
CA ILE A 51 3.17 9.07 -6.90
C ILE A 51 2.69 7.61 -6.99
N SER A 52 1.91 7.11 -6.01
CA SER A 52 1.36 5.75 -6.09
C SER A 52 0.25 5.65 -7.14
N LEU A 53 -0.60 6.68 -7.28
CA LEU A 53 -1.60 6.76 -8.34
C LEU A 53 -0.90 6.81 -9.71
N LYS A 54 0.09 7.70 -9.86
CA LYS A 54 0.86 7.81 -11.10
C LYS A 54 1.49 6.48 -11.51
N ALA A 55 2.11 5.76 -10.59
CA ALA A 55 2.74 4.48 -10.89
C ALA A 55 1.75 3.43 -11.40
N PHE A 56 0.50 3.42 -10.92
CA PHE A 56 -0.54 2.54 -11.45
C PHE A 56 -1.14 3.04 -12.76
N GLN A 57 -1.17 4.35 -13.00
CA GLN A 57 -1.53 4.90 -14.32
C GLN A 57 -0.51 4.50 -15.39
N ASP A 58 0.78 4.51 -15.04
CA ASP A 58 1.86 4.08 -15.93
C ASP A 58 1.89 2.54 -16.10
N CYS A 59 1.39 1.78 -15.11
CA CYS A 59 1.35 0.31 -15.09
C CYS A 59 -0.06 -0.20 -14.71
N PRO A 60 -1.09 0.01 -15.57
CA PRO A 60 -2.49 -0.30 -15.22
C PRO A 60 -2.77 -1.79 -15.03
N ASN A 61 -1.92 -2.66 -15.54
CA ASN A 61 -2.01 -4.11 -15.38
C ASN A 61 -1.23 -4.63 -14.15
N GLY A 62 -0.73 -3.73 -13.29
CA GLY A 62 0.10 -4.08 -12.15
C GLY A 62 1.54 -4.44 -12.51
N PHE A 63 2.17 -5.27 -11.68
CA PHE A 63 3.61 -5.55 -11.76
C PHE A 63 3.92 -7.05 -11.89
N PRO A 64 3.45 -7.75 -12.95
CA PRO A 64 3.53 -9.20 -13.07
C PRO A 64 4.98 -9.73 -13.08
N THR A 65 5.93 -8.94 -13.56
CA THR A 65 7.37 -9.29 -13.57
C THR A 65 7.90 -9.61 -12.17
N TYR A 66 7.29 -9.05 -11.13
CA TYR A 66 7.70 -9.22 -9.73
C TYR A 66 6.83 -10.22 -8.96
N CYS A 67 5.70 -10.66 -9.51
CA CYS A 67 4.72 -11.50 -8.82
C CYS A 67 5.29 -12.89 -8.46
N ALA A 68 6.06 -13.50 -9.35
CA ALA A 68 6.57 -14.86 -9.21
C ALA A 68 8.00 -14.95 -8.63
N LYS A 69 8.55 -13.83 -8.15
CA LYS A 69 9.96 -13.78 -7.71
C LYS A 69 10.06 -13.52 -6.21
N ASP A 70 10.45 -14.53 -5.45
CA ASP A 70 10.85 -14.38 -4.05
C ASP A 70 11.99 -13.35 -3.88
N THR A 71 12.72 -13.08 -4.94
CA THR A 71 13.83 -12.12 -5.01
C THR A 71 13.41 -10.68 -5.32
N ALA A 72 12.11 -10.38 -5.55
CA ALA A 72 11.67 -9.04 -5.94
C ALA A 72 12.13 -7.96 -4.95
N SER A 73 11.96 -8.18 -3.66
CA SER A 73 12.42 -7.24 -2.62
C SER A 73 13.94 -7.07 -2.63
N ALA A 74 14.70 -8.16 -2.84
CA ALA A 74 16.16 -8.11 -2.92
C ALA A 74 16.62 -7.31 -4.14
N THR A 75 16.00 -7.53 -5.29
CA THR A 75 16.30 -6.82 -6.53
C THR A 75 16.02 -5.31 -6.39
N ILE A 76 14.88 -4.95 -5.82
CA ILE A 76 14.51 -3.54 -5.59
C ILE A 76 15.46 -2.90 -4.55
N ASN A 77 15.77 -3.60 -3.45
CA ASN A 77 16.73 -3.11 -2.46
C ASN A 77 18.11 -2.88 -3.07
N LYS A 78 18.58 -3.79 -3.92
CA LYS A 78 19.85 -3.64 -4.64
C LYS A 78 19.80 -2.37 -5.51
N PHE A 79 18.76 -2.23 -6.34
CA PHE A 79 18.57 -1.04 -7.19
C PHE A 79 18.57 0.26 -6.36
N MET A 80 17.81 0.31 -5.26
CA MET A 80 17.73 1.48 -4.40
C MET A 80 19.09 1.86 -3.82
N ARG A 81 19.89 0.87 -3.40
CA ARG A 81 21.24 1.07 -2.86
C ARG A 81 22.21 1.58 -3.91
N GLU A 82 22.22 0.93 -5.09
CA GLU A 82 23.11 1.30 -6.20
C GLU A 82 22.82 2.69 -6.77
N ASN A 83 21.59 3.21 -6.59
CA ASN A 83 21.17 4.53 -7.07
C ASN A 83 21.08 5.60 -5.96
N GLY A 84 21.61 5.33 -4.77
CA GLY A 84 21.63 6.30 -3.67
C GLY A 84 20.25 6.70 -3.16
N LEU A 85 19.24 5.82 -3.31
CA LEU A 85 17.86 6.07 -2.90
C LEU A 85 17.57 5.63 -1.45
N MET A 86 18.60 5.24 -0.72
CA MET A 86 18.51 4.85 0.69
C MET A 86 19.22 5.87 1.57
N GLU A 87 18.58 6.30 2.63
CA GLU A 87 19.13 7.25 3.60
C GLU A 87 20.31 6.65 4.38
N SER A 88 20.30 5.32 4.61
CA SER A 88 21.39 4.59 5.25
C SER A 88 21.37 3.11 4.83
N ASP A 89 22.44 2.38 5.16
CA ASP A 89 22.56 0.94 4.90
C ASP A 89 21.50 0.08 5.62
N GLN A 90 20.88 0.62 6.66
CA GLN A 90 19.83 -0.05 7.41
C GLN A 90 18.45 0.07 6.74
N HIS A 91 18.28 1.05 5.84
CA HIS A 91 17.02 1.23 5.12
C HIS A 91 16.84 0.17 4.04
N VAL A 92 15.60 -0.25 3.87
CA VAL A 92 15.18 -1.23 2.87
C VAL A 92 13.84 -0.80 2.27
N LEU A 93 13.43 -1.44 1.18
CA LEU A 93 12.12 -1.20 0.56
C LEU A 93 10.97 -1.16 1.59
N TYR A 94 11.01 -2.02 2.60
CA TYR A 94 9.99 -2.10 3.63
C TYR A 94 9.95 -0.84 4.53
N SER A 95 11.05 -0.10 4.63
CA SER A 95 11.10 1.17 5.38
C SER A 95 10.14 2.23 4.83
N LEU A 96 9.81 2.18 3.54
CA LEU A 96 8.79 3.05 2.95
C LEU A 96 7.40 2.87 3.58
N ARG A 97 7.11 1.67 4.07
CA ARG A 97 5.86 1.41 4.78
C ARG A 97 5.88 2.01 6.19
N HIS A 98 7.02 1.98 6.88
CA HIS A 98 7.19 2.65 8.17
C HIS A 98 7.08 4.18 8.02
N ALA A 99 7.82 4.75 7.06
CA ALA A 99 7.73 6.19 6.78
C ALA A 99 6.29 6.64 6.41
N PHE A 100 5.49 5.80 5.77
CA PHE A 100 4.09 6.09 5.53
C PHE A 100 3.27 6.09 6.82
N GLU A 101 3.53 5.15 7.74
CA GLU A 101 2.87 5.13 9.05
C GLU A 101 3.21 6.38 9.87
N ASP A 102 4.49 6.78 9.87
CA ASP A 102 4.95 7.99 10.57
C ASP A 102 4.26 9.26 10.04
N ARG A 103 4.11 9.39 8.71
CA ARG A 103 3.36 10.50 8.10
C ARG A 103 1.89 10.51 8.52
N MET A 104 1.25 9.35 8.60
CA MET A 104 -0.14 9.24 9.06
C MET A 104 -0.27 9.61 10.54
N ILE A 105 0.71 9.24 11.37
CA ILE A 105 0.75 9.61 12.79
C ILE A 105 0.93 11.14 12.92
N ALA A 106 1.88 11.71 12.19
CA ALA A 106 2.13 13.16 12.20
C ALA A 106 0.92 13.98 11.72
N ALA A 107 0.09 13.42 10.84
CA ALA A 107 -1.16 14.01 10.35
C ALA A 107 -2.39 13.59 11.17
N GLU A 108 -2.20 13.05 12.36
CA GLU A 108 -3.26 12.70 13.32
C GLU A 108 -4.34 11.76 12.76
N PHE A 109 -3.95 10.78 11.93
CA PHE A 109 -4.87 9.77 11.46
C PHE A 109 -5.39 8.92 12.62
N ASP A 110 -6.70 8.69 12.64
CA ASP A 110 -7.35 7.78 13.59
C ASP A 110 -6.74 6.36 13.53
N ASP A 111 -6.55 5.73 14.69
CA ASP A 111 -5.94 4.38 14.80
C ASP A 111 -6.69 3.33 13.96
N ARG A 112 -8.03 3.41 13.89
CA ARG A 112 -8.83 2.49 13.08
C ARG A 112 -8.53 2.64 11.60
N MET A 113 -8.42 3.88 11.10
CA MET A 113 -8.08 4.16 9.70
C MET A 113 -6.68 3.65 9.39
N ARG A 114 -5.68 3.93 10.23
CA ARG A 114 -4.32 3.44 10.06
C ARG A 114 -4.29 1.91 10.00
N ARG A 115 -4.90 1.22 10.96
CA ARG A 115 -4.96 -0.25 10.99
C ARG A 115 -5.68 -0.83 9.78
N GLN A 116 -6.74 -0.20 9.30
CA GLN A 116 -7.46 -0.61 8.10
C GLN A 116 -6.56 -0.51 6.87
N LEU A 117 -5.87 0.61 6.65
CA LEU A 117 -4.95 0.81 5.53
C LEU A 117 -3.77 -0.15 5.57
N PHE A 118 -3.27 -0.49 6.75
CA PHE A 118 -2.16 -1.44 6.94
C PHE A 118 -2.58 -2.91 6.94
N GLY A 119 -3.87 -3.22 6.99
CA GLY A 119 -4.35 -4.60 7.14
C GLY A 119 -3.95 -5.21 8.48
N HIS A 120 -4.04 -4.44 9.55
CA HIS A 120 -3.79 -4.87 10.91
C HIS A 120 -5.10 -5.17 11.64
N LYS A 121 -5.07 -6.12 12.59
CA LYS A 121 -6.22 -6.42 13.44
C LYS A 121 -6.52 -5.23 14.35
N LEU A 122 -7.81 -4.87 14.46
CA LEU A 122 -8.27 -3.95 15.50
C LEU A 122 -8.27 -4.68 16.84
N ASN A 123 -7.71 -4.04 17.87
CA ASN A 123 -7.63 -4.59 19.23
C ASN A 123 -8.89 -4.28 20.06
N ARG A 124 -9.96 -3.81 19.43
CA ARG A 124 -11.24 -3.48 20.06
C ARG A 124 -12.39 -3.99 19.20
N GLU A 125 -13.59 -4.05 19.77
CA GLU A 125 -14.80 -4.38 19.04
C GLU A 125 -15.04 -3.42 17.87
N LYS A 126 -15.53 -3.99 16.76
CA LYS A 126 -15.85 -3.23 15.55
C LYS A 126 -17.27 -2.70 15.63
N TYR A 127 -17.43 -1.44 15.97
CA TYR A 127 -18.70 -0.73 15.81
C TYR A 127 -18.70 0.01 14.47
N GLY A 128 -19.78 -0.16 13.69
CA GLY A 128 -19.94 0.47 12.36
C GLY A 128 -18.98 -0.05 11.28
N LYS A 129 -19.15 0.47 10.07
CA LYS A 129 -18.43 0.02 8.85
C LYS A 129 -16.97 0.51 8.76
N GLY A 130 -16.57 1.47 9.57
CA GLY A 130 -15.26 2.13 9.47
C GLY A 130 -15.28 3.35 8.54
N PRO A 131 -14.11 3.98 8.30
CA PRO A 131 -14.00 5.11 7.39
C PRO A 131 -14.39 4.71 5.97
N SER A 132 -15.09 5.61 5.26
CA SER A 132 -15.42 5.42 3.85
C SER A 132 -14.16 5.54 2.98
N LEU A 133 -14.25 5.07 1.73
CA LEU A 133 -13.15 5.15 0.78
C LEU A 133 -12.83 6.62 0.44
N GLU A 134 -13.85 7.46 0.32
CA GLU A 134 -13.75 8.89 0.05
C GLU A 134 -13.02 9.61 1.19
N LEU A 135 -13.40 9.35 2.44
CA LEU A 135 -12.73 9.93 3.60
C LEU A 135 -11.26 9.49 3.70
N MET A 136 -10.99 8.21 3.42
CA MET A 136 -9.61 7.73 3.37
C MET A 136 -8.81 8.41 2.27
N HIS A 137 -9.41 8.60 1.10
CA HIS A 137 -8.77 9.27 -0.04
C HIS A 137 -8.45 10.73 0.29
N GLU A 138 -9.41 11.51 0.77
CA GLU A 138 -9.22 12.89 1.20
C GLU A 138 -8.07 13.05 2.19
N LYS A 139 -8.06 12.21 3.21
CA LYS A 139 -6.98 12.20 4.22
C LYS A 139 -5.62 11.84 3.62
N LEU A 140 -5.57 10.85 2.72
CA LEU A 140 -4.33 10.41 2.11
C LEU A 140 -3.78 11.44 1.11
N GLU A 141 -4.64 12.17 0.39
CA GLU A 141 -4.21 13.27 -0.49
C GLU A 141 -3.43 14.35 0.29
N ALA A 142 -3.84 14.64 1.52
CA ALA A 142 -3.19 15.66 2.36
C ALA A 142 -1.74 15.29 2.76
N ILE A 143 -1.37 14.01 2.69
CA ILE A 143 -0.02 13.51 3.05
C ILE A 143 0.69 12.82 1.89
N ALA A 144 0.13 12.88 0.68
CA ALA A 144 0.69 12.22 -0.49
C ALA A 144 2.03 12.85 -0.92
N ILE A 145 2.89 11.99 -1.44
CA ILE A 145 4.15 12.36 -2.10
C ILE A 145 3.98 12.12 -3.59
#